data_44a080c0d0a8f6dc44bb156c77797395
#
_entry.id   44a080c0d0a8f6dc44bb156c77797395
#
_cell.length_a   1.000
_cell.length_b   1.000
_cell.length_c   1.000
_cell.angle_alpha   90.00
_cell.angle_beta   90.00
_cell.angle_gamma   90.00
#
_symmetry.space_group_name_H-M   'P 1'
#
loop_
_entity.id
_entity.type
_entity.pdbx_description
1 polymer ?
#
loop_
_entity_poly.entity_id
_entity_poly.type
_entity_poly.pdbx_seq_one_letter_code
_entity_poly.pdbx_strand_id
1 'polypeptide(L)'
;MPGAKVVTASPDPGLSGQFRGADLVVGNLECPVDLEPPAAMDTRKIPLWSDASNLRILTDFGFTHVSLNNNHIFDLFEEGLDETRGLLDNAGIGAFGIDHGALSQYRRVTAKGITLGMAAVNWVETQFCGHLSRDLRDLDVGSLKKDCDFLIMFLHWGDDHNIFINADQQEAARRLIDQGADLIIGHHPHVTQGYEVYKGKHIFYSLGNFIFTPREEYASLPYSIRYEDCRENVLFQRPECKIGMYVRVVFDRTGYEVAGVYPVYREETLPAELPASLASFFDDMLKRMNGQVRESAYELNEAGRRMILARYTLPLILTHPLYWPVFFRKLSVGKAMRFVRQGRMGKLWKR
;
A
#
# COMPACT_ATOMS: atom_id res chain seq x y z
N MET A 1 16.12 -1.40 -23.48
CA MET A 1 15.14 -1.65 -22.43
C MET A 1 14.26 -0.41 -22.30
N PRO A 2 12.96 -0.53 -22.12
CA PRO A 2 12.20 0.60 -21.65
C PRO A 2 12.64 0.85 -20.20
N GLY A 3 13.27 2.00 -19.96
CA GLY A 3 13.65 2.43 -18.63
C GLY A 3 12.41 2.71 -17.77
N ALA A 4 12.58 2.77 -16.47
CA ALA A 4 11.54 3.31 -15.60
C ALA A 4 11.16 4.70 -16.12
N LYS A 5 9.86 4.97 -16.12
CA LYS A 5 9.37 6.28 -16.57
C LYS A 5 9.91 7.35 -15.63
N VAL A 6 10.62 8.34 -16.20
CA VAL A 6 10.95 9.56 -15.48
C VAL A 6 9.70 10.42 -15.37
N VAL A 7 9.24 10.65 -14.17
CA VAL A 7 8.10 11.52 -13.89
C VAL A 7 8.54 12.96 -14.01
N THR A 8 8.08 13.66 -15.02
CA THR A 8 8.44 15.08 -15.27
C THR A 8 7.50 16.06 -14.58
N ALA A 9 6.30 15.61 -14.20
CA ALA A 9 5.33 16.45 -13.49
C ALA A 9 5.82 16.81 -12.08
N SER A 10 5.44 17.99 -11.60
CA SER A 10 5.61 18.38 -10.20
C SER A 10 4.40 18.00 -9.38
N PRO A 11 4.56 17.73 -8.06
CA PRO A 11 3.44 17.51 -7.16
C PRO A 11 2.46 18.69 -7.17
N ASP A 12 1.18 18.37 -6.93
CA ASP A 12 0.17 19.40 -6.69
C ASP A 12 0.56 20.30 -5.52
N PRO A 13 0.65 21.63 -5.69
CA PRO A 13 1.11 22.54 -4.63
C PRO A 13 0.18 22.58 -3.43
N GLY A 14 -1.13 22.38 -3.62
CA GLY A 14 -2.12 22.31 -2.55
C GLY A 14 -1.86 21.08 -1.68
N LEU A 15 -1.75 19.91 -2.32
CA LEU A 15 -1.50 18.67 -1.61
C LEU A 15 -0.11 18.64 -0.96
N SER A 16 0.97 18.99 -1.68
CA SER A 16 2.32 19.00 -1.11
C SER A 16 2.46 20.01 0.04
N GLY A 17 1.73 21.12 -0.03
CA GLY A 17 1.64 22.11 1.05
C GLY A 17 1.09 21.54 2.35
N GLN A 18 0.25 20.52 2.30
CA GLN A 18 -0.33 19.90 3.48
C GLN A 18 0.68 19.08 4.31
N PHE A 19 1.80 18.68 3.72
CA PHE A 19 2.88 17.98 4.42
C PHE A 19 3.91 18.94 5.04
N ARG A 20 3.89 20.20 4.61
CA ARG A 20 4.80 21.22 5.17
C ARG A 20 4.48 21.49 6.65
N GLY A 21 5.53 21.47 7.45
CA GLY A 21 5.42 21.67 8.90
C GLY A 21 5.12 20.40 9.70
N ALA A 22 4.98 19.25 9.05
CA ALA A 22 5.06 17.98 9.74
C ALA A 22 6.51 17.72 10.16
N ASP A 23 6.72 17.21 11.38
CA ASP A 23 8.04 16.86 11.87
C ASP A 23 8.58 15.60 11.16
N LEU A 24 7.67 14.70 10.80
CA LEU A 24 7.96 13.47 10.07
C LEU A 24 6.89 13.22 9.00
N VAL A 25 7.35 12.85 7.80
CA VAL A 25 6.52 12.31 6.72
C VAL A 25 7.08 10.95 6.37
N VAL A 26 6.28 9.91 6.57
CA VAL A 26 6.74 8.52 6.45
C VAL A 26 5.86 7.76 5.46
N GLY A 27 6.49 6.97 4.59
CA GLY A 27 5.80 6.13 3.60
C GLY A 27 6.42 4.75 3.44
N ASN A 28 5.81 3.93 2.58
CA ASN A 28 6.39 2.69 2.07
C ASN A 28 6.94 2.93 0.66
N LEU A 29 8.22 2.62 0.44
CA LEU A 29 8.84 2.63 -0.89
C LEU A 29 8.87 1.20 -1.41
N GLU A 30 7.92 0.87 -2.30
CA GLU A 30 7.64 -0.51 -2.70
C GLU A 30 8.42 -0.97 -3.94
N CYS A 31 9.52 -0.34 -4.23
CA CYS A 31 10.44 -0.79 -5.27
C CYS A 31 11.85 -0.28 -5.01
N PRO A 32 12.89 -0.96 -5.51
CA PRO A 32 14.23 -0.39 -5.53
C PRO A 32 14.28 0.83 -6.46
N VAL A 33 15.23 1.71 -6.18
CA VAL A 33 15.55 2.89 -6.99
C VAL A 33 16.95 2.73 -7.54
N ASP A 34 17.15 2.94 -8.84
CA ASP A 34 18.43 2.70 -9.49
C ASP A 34 18.71 3.77 -10.55
N LEU A 35 19.99 4.06 -10.75
CA LEU A 35 20.49 4.93 -11.82
C LEU A 35 20.56 4.19 -13.15
N GLU A 36 21.02 2.94 -13.13
CA GLU A 36 21.19 2.09 -14.30
C GLU A 36 20.77 0.65 -13.99
N PRO A 37 19.50 0.28 -14.23
CA PRO A 37 19.04 -1.06 -13.94
C PRO A 37 19.77 -2.11 -14.75
N PRO A 38 19.94 -3.34 -14.24
CA PRO A 38 20.72 -4.38 -14.88
C PRO A 38 20.26 -4.68 -16.31
N ALA A 39 21.21 -4.78 -17.23
CA ALA A 39 21.00 -4.90 -18.67
C ALA A 39 20.26 -6.18 -19.12
N ALA A 40 20.27 -7.21 -18.31
CA ALA A 40 19.55 -8.46 -18.56
C ALA A 40 19.15 -9.11 -17.23
N MET A 41 17.86 -9.15 -16.99
CA MET A 41 17.32 -10.05 -15.98
C MET A 41 16.62 -11.19 -16.73
N ASP A 42 17.17 -12.41 -16.67
CA ASP A 42 16.44 -13.61 -17.10
C ASP A 42 15.38 -13.90 -16.04
N THR A 43 14.29 -13.14 -16.11
CA THR A 43 13.22 -13.29 -15.15
C THR A 43 11.94 -13.62 -15.87
N ARG A 44 11.32 -14.69 -15.46
CA ARG A 44 9.91 -14.99 -15.78
C ARG A 44 8.95 -14.06 -15.02
N LYS A 45 9.50 -13.11 -14.26
CA LYS A 45 8.80 -12.14 -13.41
C LYS A 45 9.29 -10.75 -13.79
N ILE A 46 8.39 -9.79 -13.81
CA ILE A 46 8.73 -8.40 -14.13
C ILE A 46 9.22 -7.73 -12.85
N PRO A 47 10.49 -7.28 -12.78
CA PRO A 47 10.96 -6.50 -11.65
C PRO A 47 10.27 -5.13 -11.66
N LEU A 48 9.86 -4.68 -10.49
CA LEU A 48 9.46 -3.29 -10.26
C LEU A 48 10.69 -2.49 -9.85
N TRP A 49 10.88 -1.33 -10.41
CA TRP A 49 11.94 -0.41 -10.03
C TRP A 49 11.60 1.02 -10.47
N SER A 50 12.26 2.00 -9.88
CA SER A 50 12.09 3.40 -10.20
C SER A 50 13.42 4.03 -10.62
N ASP A 51 13.37 4.93 -11.59
CA ASP A 51 14.52 5.77 -11.92
C ASP A 51 14.89 6.69 -10.75
N ALA A 52 16.18 6.85 -10.49
CA ALA A 52 16.69 7.65 -9.38
C ALA A 52 16.24 9.12 -9.42
N SER A 53 16.01 9.69 -10.61
CA SER A 53 15.49 11.04 -10.76
C SER A 53 14.10 11.23 -10.16
N ASN A 54 13.34 10.15 -9.96
CA ASN A 54 12.02 10.19 -9.33
C ASN A 54 12.08 10.42 -7.81
N LEU A 55 13.25 10.27 -7.16
CA LEU A 55 13.40 10.56 -5.73
C LEU A 55 13.08 12.02 -5.40
N ARG A 56 13.25 12.95 -6.36
CA ARG A 56 12.82 14.33 -6.19
C ARG A 56 11.36 14.47 -5.78
N ILE A 57 10.50 13.54 -6.20
CA ILE A 57 9.07 13.55 -5.85
C ILE A 57 8.90 13.34 -4.34
N LEU A 58 9.68 12.45 -3.75
CA LEU A 58 9.65 12.23 -2.30
C LEU A 58 10.11 13.49 -1.54
N THR A 59 11.18 14.14 -1.99
CA THR A 59 11.66 15.39 -1.38
C THR A 59 10.68 16.55 -1.59
N ASP A 60 10.04 16.64 -2.76
CA ASP A 60 9.03 17.67 -3.05
C ASP A 60 7.79 17.54 -2.16
N PHE A 61 7.40 16.31 -1.78
CA PHE A 61 6.36 16.05 -0.78
C PHE A 61 6.87 16.13 0.67
N GLY A 62 8.17 16.29 0.88
CA GLY A 62 8.76 16.40 2.21
C GLY A 62 8.88 15.06 2.96
N PHE A 63 8.96 13.93 2.25
CA PHE A 63 9.22 12.65 2.91
C PHE A 63 10.54 12.69 3.66
N THR A 64 10.49 12.31 4.92
CA THR A 64 11.65 12.25 5.81
C THR A 64 12.16 10.83 5.99
N HIS A 65 11.26 9.84 5.92
CA HIS A 65 11.59 8.43 6.10
C HIS A 65 10.76 7.55 5.17
N VAL A 66 11.32 6.40 4.78
CA VAL A 66 10.60 5.35 4.05
C VAL A 66 10.87 3.98 4.64
N SER A 67 9.82 3.17 4.71
CA SER A 67 9.93 1.72 4.94
C SER A 67 10.33 1.03 3.65
N LEU A 68 11.30 0.11 3.73
CA LEU A 68 11.75 -0.73 2.63
C LEU A 68 11.28 -2.18 2.76
N ASN A 69 10.61 -2.57 3.86
CA ASN A 69 10.23 -3.96 4.08
C ASN A 69 8.92 -4.32 3.36
N ASN A 70 9.07 -4.70 2.10
CA ASN A 70 7.98 -5.10 1.20
C ASN A 70 8.44 -6.20 0.22
N ASN A 71 7.52 -6.72 -0.57
CA ASN A 71 7.78 -7.84 -1.47
C ASN A 71 8.58 -7.48 -2.73
N HIS A 72 8.77 -6.18 -3.03
CA HIS A 72 9.42 -5.71 -4.25
C HIS A 72 10.81 -5.08 -4.06
N ILE A 73 11.23 -4.80 -2.83
CA ILE A 73 12.49 -4.07 -2.60
C ILE A 73 13.74 -4.82 -3.11
N PHE A 74 13.66 -6.14 -3.25
CA PHE A 74 14.71 -6.98 -3.81
C PHE A 74 14.49 -7.33 -5.29
N ASP A 75 13.65 -6.63 -6.00
CA ASP A 75 13.40 -6.88 -7.42
C ASP A 75 14.66 -6.62 -8.28
N LEU A 76 15.60 -5.81 -7.78
CA LEU A 76 16.95 -5.63 -8.32
C LEU A 76 18.05 -6.27 -7.43
N PHE A 77 17.72 -7.31 -6.69
CA PHE A 77 18.61 -8.03 -5.76
C PHE A 77 19.18 -7.16 -4.64
N GLU A 78 20.26 -7.61 -4.00
CA GLU A 78 20.92 -6.87 -2.92
C GLU A 78 21.62 -5.62 -3.42
N GLU A 79 22.17 -5.66 -4.62
CA GLU A 79 22.81 -4.53 -5.27
C GLU A 79 21.83 -3.36 -5.47
N GLY A 80 20.61 -3.65 -5.93
CA GLY A 80 19.57 -2.64 -6.08
C GLY A 80 19.09 -2.06 -4.73
N LEU A 81 19.08 -2.87 -3.68
CA LEU A 81 18.80 -2.38 -2.33
C LEU A 81 19.91 -1.43 -1.83
N ASP A 82 21.18 -1.79 -2.03
CA ASP A 82 22.33 -0.97 -1.61
C ASP A 82 22.36 0.36 -2.38
N GLU A 83 22.09 0.34 -3.68
CA GLU A 83 21.97 1.55 -4.50
C GLU A 83 20.79 2.40 -4.00
N THR A 84 19.63 1.81 -3.79
CA THR A 84 18.43 2.51 -3.25
C THR A 84 18.76 3.21 -1.94
N ARG A 85 19.44 2.54 -1.03
CA ARG A 85 19.86 3.12 0.26
C ARG A 85 20.79 4.31 0.07
N GLY A 86 21.83 4.15 -0.76
CA GLY A 86 22.77 5.24 -1.05
C GLY A 86 22.09 6.48 -1.64
N LEU A 87 21.14 6.28 -2.54
CA LEU A 87 20.36 7.35 -3.16
C LEU A 87 19.43 8.04 -2.15
N LEU A 88 18.79 7.29 -1.25
CA LEU A 88 17.95 7.83 -0.17
C LEU A 88 18.79 8.63 0.83
N ASP A 89 19.95 8.11 1.23
CA ASP A 89 20.88 8.82 2.13
C ASP A 89 21.35 10.14 1.51
N ASN A 90 21.69 10.16 0.23
CA ASN A 90 22.06 11.37 -0.51
C ASN A 90 20.90 12.37 -0.62
N ALA A 91 19.66 11.89 -0.66
CA ALA A 91 18.46 12.73 -0.67
C ALA A 91 18.05 13.21 0.73
N GLY A 92 18.74 12.75 1.80
CA GLY A 92 18.39 13.07 3.19
C GLY A 92 17.16 12.35 3.70
N ILE A 93 16.76 11.24 3.07
CA ILE A 93 15.59 10.43 3.43
C ILE A 93 16.08 9.21 4.21
N GLY A 94 15.64 9.06 5.46
CA GLY A 94 15.96 7.91 6.28
C GLY A 94 15.25 6.65 5.82
N ALA A 95 15.97 5.55 5.69
CA ALA A 95 15.39 4.25 5.36
C ALA A 95 15.36 3.32 6.59
N PHE A 96 14.38 2.42 6.64
CA PHE A 96 14.26 1.41 7.69
C PHE A 96 13.45 0.19 7.20
N GLY A 97 13.43 -0.86 8.02
CA GLY A 97 12.53 -1.99 7.80
C GLY A 97 13.23 -3.29 7.47
N ILE A 98 14.51 -3.28 7.12
CA ILE A 98 15.28 -4.45 6.70
C ILE A 98 16.57 -4.49 7.50
N ASP A 99 16.91 -5.67 8.07
CA ASP A 99 18.22 -5.90 8.64
C ASP A 99 19.19 -6.29 7.52
N HIS A 100 19.82 -5.29 6.89
CA HIS A 100 20.80 -5.47 5.83
C HIS A 100 21.85 -4.34 5.87
N GLY A 101 23.09 -4.69 6.02
CA GLY A 101 24.19 -3.71 6.12
C GLY A 101 23.98 -2.72 7.26
N ALA A 102 23.86 -1.44 6.96
CA ALA A 102 23.59 -0.38 7.93
C ALA A 102 22.10 -0.11 8.19
N LEU A 103 21.19 -0.81 7.49
CA LEU A 103 19.75 -0.73 7.71
C LEU A 103 19.36 -1.58 8.91
N SER A 104 18.29 -1.19 9.59
CA SER A 104 17.66 -1.98 10.65
C SER A 104 16.16 -2.10 10.41
N GLN A 105 15.59 -3.23 10.79
CA GLN A 105 14.15 -3.44 10.80
C GLN A 105 13.42 -2.41 11.67
N TYR A 106 14.11 -1.88 12.68
CA TYR A 106 13.60 -0.92 13.65
C TYR A 106 14.40 0.38 13.59
N ARG A 107 13.70 1.53 13.56
CA ARG A 107 14.31 2.85 13.63
C ARG A 107 13.64 3.70 14.70
N ARG A 108 14.45 4.40 15.50
CA ARG A 108 14.00 5.40 16.46
C ARG A 108 14.23 6.80 15.90
N VAL A 109 13.24 7.64 16.04
CA VAL A 109 13.34 9.06 15.68
C VAL A 109 12.79 9.90 16.82
N THR A 110 13.59 10.82 17.32
CA THR A 110 13.16 11.74 18.37
C THR A 110 12.90 13.11 17.77
N ALA A 111 11.67 13.59 17.92
CA ALA A 111 11.27 14.92 17.50
C ALA A 111 10.54 15.61 18.68
N LYS A 112 10.93 16.86 18.98
CA LYS A 112 10.33 17.66 20.05
C LYS A 112 10.25 16.95 21.42
N GLY A 113 11.21 16.08 21.71
CA GLY A 113 11.30 15.35 22.98
C GLY A 113 10.36 14.13 23.08
N ILE A 114 9.82 13.66 21.96
CA ILE A 114 9.06 12.42 21.85
C ILE A 114 9.83 11.47 20.95
N THR A 115 10.03 10.25 21.39
CA THR A 115 10.72 9.20 20.64
C THR A 115 9.70 8.24 20.02
N LEU A 116 9.64 8.24 18.68
CA LEU A 116 8.86 7.28 17.90
C LEU A 116 9.75 6.11 17.51
N GLY A 117 9.31 4.90 17.83
CA GLY A 117 9.83 3.66 17.27
C GLY A 117 9.04 3.32 16.01
N MET A 118 9.75 3.06 14.93
CA MET A 118 9.16 2.64 13.65
C MET A 118 9.73 1.27 13.30
N ALA A 119 8.87 0.27 13.19
CA ALA A 119 9.25 -1.07 12.77
C ALA A 119 8.45 -1.49 11.56
N ALA A 120 9.08 -2.20 10.61
CA ALA A 120 8.39 -2.68 9.43
C ALA A 120 8.51 -4.18 9.27
N VAL A 121 7.44 -4.82 8.81
CA VAL A 121 7.39 -6.26 8.54
C VAL A 121 6.67 -6.51 7.22
N ASN A 122 7.29 -7.33 6.38
CA ASN A 122 6.67 -7.87 5.19
C ASN A 122 6.12 -9.28 5.48
N TRP A 123 4.83 -9.46 5.25
CA TRP A 123 4.13 -10.75 5.41
C TRP A 123 3.65 -11.30 4.05
N VAL A 124 4.18 -10.79 2.96
CA VAL A 124 3.90 -11.24 1.59
C VAL A 124 5.14 -11.95 1.04
N GLU A 125 4.94 -13.02 0.28
CA GLU A 125 6.05 -13.71 -0.36
C GLU A 125 6.81 -12.78 -1.33
N THR A 126 8.13 -12.73 -1.19
CA THR A 126 8.99 -12.00 -2.11
C THR A 126 9.22 -12.81 -3.39
N GLN A 127 9.28 -12.11 -4.53
CA GLN A 127 9.45 -12.78 -5.82
C GLN A 127 10.88 -13.27 -6.09
N PHE A 128 11.87 -12.56 -5.55
CA PHE A 128 13.28 -12.74 -5.91
C PHE A 128 14.17 -13.19 -4.75
N CYS A 129 13.78 -12.95 -3.51
CA CYS A 129 14.51 -13.35 -2.31
C CYS A 129 13.56 -13.89 -1.25
N GLY A 130 13.73 -15.16 -0.85
CA GLY A 130 12.91 -15.79 0.18
C GLY A 130 13.14 -15.29 1.62
N HIS A 131 13.89 -14.20 1.81
CA HIS A 131 14.42 -13.82 3.13
C HIS A 131 13.59 -12.83 3.94
N LEU A 132 12.57 -12.18 3.39
CA LEU A 132 11.87 -11.08 4.06
C LEU A 132 10.51 -11.40 4.64
N SER A 133 9.91 -12.52 4.27
CA SER A 133 8.64 -12.92 4.87
C SER A 133 8.91 -13.44 6.29
N ARG A 134 8.73 -12.60 7.29
CA ARG A 134 8.70 -13.03 8.70
C ARG A 134 7.27 -13.33 9.11
N ASP A 135 7.10 -14.44 9.80
CA ASP A 135 5.86 -14.67 10.53
C ASP A 135 5.72 -13.56 11.60
N LEU A 136 4.65 -12.78 11.48
CA LEU A 136 4.35 -11.74 12.46
C LEU A 136 4.25 -12.31 13.89
N ARG A 137 4.06 -13.64 14.04
CA ARG A 137 3.99 -14.32 15.34
C ARG A 137 5.33 -14.38 16.07
N ASP A 138 6.43 -14.28 15.36
CA ASP A 138 7.79 -14.38 15.92
C ASP A 138 8.37 -13.01 16.31
N LEU A 139 7.62 -11.93 16.13
CA LEU A 139 8.09 -10.58 16.43
C LEU A 139 7.98 -10.25 17.91
N ASP A 140 9.10 -9.89 18.53
CA ASP A 140 9.13 -9.40 19.93
C ASP A 140 8.81 -7.89 19.99
N VAL A 141 7.51 -7.59 19.88
CA VAL A 141 6.99 -6.20 19.93
C VAL A 141 7.31 -5.54 21.28
N GLY A 142 7.28 -6.32 22.37
CA GLY A 142 7.57 -5.82 23.71
C GLY A 142 8.99 -5.26 23.84
N SER A 143 9.97 -5.89 23.20
CA SER A 143 11.35 -5.37 23.16
C SER A 143 11.46 -4.10 22.35
N LEU A 144 10.78 -4.01 21.20
CA LEU A 144 10.76 -2.79 20.36
C LEU A 144 10.12 -1.60 21.11
N LYS A 145 9.07 -1.87 21.89
CA LYS A 145 8.35 -0.82 22.63
C LYS A 145 9.16 -0.21 23.77
N LYS A 146 10.09 -0.94 24.39
CA LYS A 146 10.86 -0.47 25.55
C LYS A 146 11.66 0.80 25.30
N ASP A 147 12.09 1.01 24.08
CA ASP A 147 13.04 2.07 23.71
C ASP A 147 12.37 3.29 23.05
N CYS A 148 11.04 3.40 23.11
CA CYS A 148 10.31 4.51 22.50
C CYS A 148 9.05 4.87 23.31
N ASP A 149 8.60 6.11 23.15
CA ASP A 149 7.33 6.58 23.74
C ASP A 149 6.15 5.94 23.00
N PHE A 150 6.23 5.91 21.66
CA PHE A 150 5.20 5.29 20.81
C PHE A 150 5.85 4.37 19.77
N LEU A 151 5.28 3.17 19.59
CA LEU A 151 5.70 2.20 18.59
C LEU A 151 4.69 2.16 17.43
N ILE A 152 5.17 2.49 16.26
CA ILE A 152 4.41 2.44 15.00
C ILE A 152 4.88 1.24 14.18
N MET A 153 3.94 0.36 13.83
CA MET A 153 4.20 -0.81 12.99
C MET A 153 3.76 -0.55 11.56
N PHE A 154 4.68 -0.70 10.61
CA PHE A 154 4.41 -0.65 9.17
C PHE A 154 4.32 -2.07 8.65
N LEU A 155 3.14 -2.49 8.17
CA LEU A 155 2.88 -3.87 7.77
C LEU A 155 2.57 -3.95 6.27
N HIS A 156 3.34 -4.77 5.57
CA HIS A 156 3.13 -5.06 4.17
C HIS A 156 2.46 -6.43 4.06
N TRP A 157 1.14 -6.45 3.81
CA TRP A 157 0.30 -7.62 4.02
C TRP A 157 -1.01 -7.62 3.24
N GLY A 158 -1.75 -8.73 3.29
CA GLY A 158 -3.09 -8.83 2.75
C GLY A 158 -3.14 -9.33 1.31
N ASP A 159 -4.29 -9.15 0.68
CA ASP A 159 -4.55 -9.62 -0.70
C ASP A 159 -4.51 -8.43 -1.67
N ASP A 160 -3.81 -8.57 -2.78
CA ASP A 160 -3.79 -7.60 -3.88
C ASP A 160 -5.20 -7.17 -4.32
N HIS A 161 -5.41 -5.86 -4.42
CA HIS A 161 -6.63 -5.24 -4.96
C HIS A 161 -7.92 -5.62 -4.23
N ASN A 162 -7.82 -6.07 -2.98
CA ASN A 162 -8.96 -6.38 -2.15
C ASN A 162 -9.21 -5.25 -1.13
N ILE A 163 -10.34 -4.54 -1.27
CA ILE A 163 -10.71 -3.45 -0.34
C ILE A 163 -11.17 -3.94 1.04
N PHE A 164 -11.37 -5.25 1.22
CA PHE A 164 -11.82 -5.84 2.48
C PHE A 164 -10.72 -6.65 3.11
N ILE A 165 -10.61 -6.56 4.43
CA ILE A 165 -9.59 -7.26 5.21
C ILE A 165 -9.94 -8.74 5.38
N ASN A 166 -8.92 -9.58 5.46
CA ASN A 166 -9.07 -10.97 5.83
C ASN A 166 -8.89 -11.19 7.34
N ALA A 167 -9.27 -12.37 7.82
CA ALA A 167 -9.21 -12.71 9.25
C ALA A 167 -7.78 -12.68 9.80
N ASP A 168 -6.81 -13.13 9.00
CA ASP A 168 -5.41 -13.18 9.42
C ASP A 168 -4.83 -11.79 9.65
N GLN A 169 -5.17 -10.81 8.77
CA GLN A 169 -4.80 -9.41 8.96
C GLN A 169 -5.36 -8.87 10.29
N GLN A 170 -6.64 -9.13 10.56
CA GLN A 170 -7.30 -8.61 11.76
C GLN A 170 -6.73 -9.23 13.04
N GLU A 171 -6.55 -10.54 13.06
CA GLU A 171 -5.98 -11.24 14.20
C GLU A 171 -4.56 -10.78 14.49
N ALA A 172 -3.71 -10.71 13.45
CA ALA A 172 -2.33 -10.26 13.58
C ALA A 172 -2.25 -8.82 14.10
N ALA A 173 -3.05 -7.89 13.53
CA ALA A 173 -3.08 -6.51 13.98
C ALA A 173 -3.41 -6.37 15.46
N ARG A 174 -4.50 -7.00 15.87
CA ARG A 174 -4.96 -6.93 17.27
C ARG A 174 -3.93 -7.53 18.24
N ARG A 175 -3.29 -8.64 17.86
CA ARG A 175 -2.21 -9.22 18.64
C ARG A 175 -1.01 -8.28 18.77
N LEU A 176 -0.58 -7.60 17.71
CA LEU A 176 0.52 -6.64 17.78
C LEU A 176 0.18 -5.47 18.73
N ILE A 177 -1.06 -4.98 18.71
CA ILE A 177 -1.53 -3.98 19.70
C ILE A 177 -1.48 -4.54 21.12
N ASP A 178 -1.93 -5.78 21.32
CA ASP A 178 -1.89 -6.43 22.64
C ASP A 178 -0.46 -6.62 23.16
N GLN A 179 0.51 -6.73 22.29
CA GLN A 179 1.94 -6.84 22.62
C GLN A 179 2.63 -5.48 22.83
N GLY A 180 1.96 -4.36 22.55
CA GLY A 180 2.48 -3.02 22.86
C GLY A 180 2.64 -2.07 21.70
N ALA A 181 2.25 -2.43 20.46
CA ALA A 181 2.19 -1.48 19.37
C ALA A 181 1.13 -0.40 19.65
N ASP A 182 1.44 0.84 19.29
CA ASP A 182 0.52 1.98 19.50
C ASP A 182 -0.27 2.32 18.26
N LEU A 183 0.30 2.12 17.08
CA LEU A 183 -0.32 2.45 15.79
C LEU A 183 0.12 1.43 14.75
N ILE A 184 -0.80 0.99 13.91
CA ILE A 184 -0.52 0.10 12.78
C ILE A 184 -0.90 0.78 11.47
N ILE A 185 0.05 0.78 10.52
CA ILE A 185 -0.10 1.32 9.17
C ILE A 185 0.18 0.20 8.17
N GLY A 186 -0.86 -0.23 7.46
CA GLY A 186 -0.79 -1.31 6.47
C GLY A 186 -0.59 -0.82 5.04
N HIS A 187 0.06 -1.68 4.24
CA HIS A 187 0.39 -1.49 2.83
C HIS A 187 0.24 -2.82 2.06
N HIS A 188 0.46 -2.87 0.80
CA HIS A 188 0.44 -3.96 -0.16
C HIS A 188 -0.85 -4.07 -0.99
N PRO A 189 -2.08 -4.02 -0.46
CA PRO A 189 -3.26 -4.29 -1.30
C PRO A 189 -3.44 -3.33 -2.49
N HIS A 190 -2.66 -2.25 -2.60
CA HIS A 190 -2.75 -1.22 -3.64
C HIS A 190 -4.12 -0.53 -3.74
N VAL A 191 -4.93 -0.72 -2.72
CA VAL A 191 -6.24 -0.07 -2.50
C VAL A 191 -6.34 0.33 -1.05
N THR A 192 -7.12 1.36 -0.75
CA THR A 192 -7.46 1.64 0.64
C THR A 192 -8.29 0.51 1.22
N GLN A 193 -8.00 0.14 2.45
CA GLN A 193 -8.83 -0.76 3.26
C GLN A 193 -9.40 0.00 4.46
N GLY A 194 -10.35 -0.60 5.17
CA GLY A 194 -10.92 -0.02 6.37
C GLY A 194 -9.91 0.15 7.50
N TYR A 195 -10.33 0.85 8.53
CA TYR A 195 -9.57 0.98 9.77
C TYR A 195 -10.46 0.74 10.98
N GLU A 196 -9.85 0.40 12.10
CA GLU A 196 -10.54 0.26 13.39
C GLU A 196 -9.76 0.93 14.53
N VAL A 197 -10.46 1.16 15.63
CA VAL A 197 -9.85 1.49 16.92
C VAL A 197 -10.02 0.27 17.84
N TYR A 198 -8.90 -0.37 18.15
CA TYR A 198 -8.85 -1.53 19.05
C TYR A 198 -8.10 -1.17 20.32
N LYS A 199 -8.74 -1.30 21.48
CA LYS A 199 -8.21 -0.90 22.78
C LYS A 199 -7.64 0.53 22.80
N GLY A 200 -8.31 1.47 22.11
CA GLY A 200 -7.89 2.86 22.00
C GLY A 200 -6.73 3.12 21.03
N LYS A 201 -6.28 2.11 20.27
CA LYS A 201 -5.21 2.20 19.29
C LYS A 201 -5.75 2.04 17.88
N HIS A 202 -5.23 2.83 16.93
CA HIS A 202 -5.68 2.81 15.55
C HIS A 202 -4.93 1.74 14.74
N ILE A 203 -5.69 1.06 13.89
CA ILE A 203 -5.20 0.08 12.92
C ILE A 203 -5.72 0.49 11.55
N PHE A 204 -4.85 0.98 10.68
CA PHE A 204 -5.14 1.25 9.27
C PHE A 204 -4.65 0.05 8.46
N TYR A 205 -5.57 -0.71 7.87
CA TYR A 205 -5.21 -1.97 7.22
C TYR A 205 -4.51 -1.79 5.87
N SER A 206 -4.84 -0.76 5.10
CA SER A 206 -4.08 -0.32 3.94
C SER A 206 -4.38 1.14 3.61
N LEU A 207 -3.35 1.92 3.35
CA LEU A 207 -3.49 3.30 2.89
C LEU A 207 -3.70 3.43 1.38
N GLY A 208 -3.58 2.34 0.62
CA GLY A 208 -3.61 2.37 -0.85
C GLY A 208 -2.38 3.04 -1.45
N ASN A 209 -2.47 3.37 -2.74
CA ASN A 209 -1.37 3.98 -3.49
C ASN A 209 -1.36 5.49 -3.34
N PHE A 210 -0.21 6.06 -2.95
CA PHE A 210 0.02 7.51 -2.95
C PHE A 210 0.67 7.97 -4.25
N ILE A 211 1.83 7.39 -4.60
CA ILE A 211 2.51 7.57 -5.89
C ILE A 211 2.55 6.20 -6.55
N PHE A 212 2.12 6.08 -7.78
CA PHE A 212 2.13 4.81 -8.47
C PHE A 212 2.04 5.00 -9.99
N THR A 213 2.97 4.41 -10.73
CA THR A 213 2.94 4.43 -12.20
C THR A 213 2.00 3.35 -12.73
N PRO A 214 1.00 3.68 -13.56
CA PRO A 214 0.11 2.69 -14.14
C PRO A 214 0.86 1.63 -14.96
N ARG A 215 0.46 0.36 -14.84
CA ARG A 215 1.11 -0.76 -15.54
C ARG A 215 0.99 -0.72 -17.07
N GLU A 216 0.12 0.09 -17.64
CA GLU A 216 0.03 0.26 -19.11
C GLU A 216 1.36 0.63 -19.74
N GLU A 217 2.23 1.30 -19.00
CA GLU A 217 3.57 1.67 -19.45
C GLU A 217 4.56 0.49 -19.44
N TYR A 218 4.28 -0.55 -18.65
CA TYR A 218 5.05 -1.80 -18.67
C TYR A 218 4.62 -2.75 -19.80
N ALA A 219 3.46 -2.54 -20.42
CA ALA A 219 3.01 -3.34 -21.57
C ALA A 219 3.88 -3.19 -22.82
N SER A 220 4.73 -2.16 -22.87
CA SER A 220 5.71 -1.95 -23.95
C SER A 220 7.04 -2.66 -23.71
N LEU A 221 7.23 -3.36 -22.59
CA LEU A 221 8.43 -4.11 -22.31
C LEU A 221 8.57 -5.28 -23.30
N PRO A 222 9.73 -5.45 -23.97
CA PRO A 222 9.92 -6.47 -25.01
C PRO A 222 9.92 -7.90 -24.45
N TYR A 223 9.86 -8.07 -23.15
CA TYR A 223 9.62 -9.36 -22.52
C TYR A 223 8.11 -9.63 -22.62
N SER A 224 7.76 -10.38 -23.65
CA SER A 224 6.49 -11.07 -23.75
C SER A 224 6.40 -12.15 -22.66
N ILE A 225 6.44 -11.73 -21.39
CA ILE A 225 5.64 -12.41 -20.42
C ILE A 225 4.25 -12.20 -21.00
N ARG A 226 3.73 -13.24 -21.62
CA ARG A 226 2.33 -13.33 -21.96
C ARG A 226 1.58 -13.18 -20.66
N TYR A 227 1.40 -11.95 -20.23
CA TYR A 227 0.19 -11.59 -19.53
C TYR A 227 -0.90 -11.81 -20.57
N GLU A 228 -1.22 -13.11 -20.81
CA GLU A 228 -2.45 -13.49 -21.49
C GLU A 228 -3.64 -12.86 -20.82
N ASP A 229 -3.43 -12.28 -19.67
CA ASP A 229 -4.30 -11.44 -18.90
C ASP A 229 -3.75 -10.01 -18.75
N CYS A 230 -3.69 -9.22 -19.82
CA CYS A 230 -3.79 -7.75 -19.73
C CYS A 230 -5.06 -7.29 -19.00
N ARG A 231 -5.69 -8.17 -18.26
CA ARG A 231 -6.82 -8.00 -17.35
C ARG A 231 -6.40 -7.32 -16.07
N GLU A 232 -5.13 -7.36 -15.70
CA GLU A 232 -4.60 -6.61 -14.56
C GLU A 232 -4.60 -5.10 -14.82
N ASN A 233 -4.33 -4.65 -16.04
CA ASN A 233 -4.46 -3.22 -16.39
C ASN A 233 -5.86 -2.69 -16.10
N VAL A 234 -6.89 -3.52 -16.25
CA VAL A 234 -8.27 -3.15 -15.92
C VAL A 234 -8.48 -3.07 -14.41
N LEU A 235 -7.75 -3.87 -13.61
CA LEU A 235 -7.84 -3.80 -12.14
C LEU A 235 -7.30 -2.46 -11.62
N PHE A 236 -6.16 -1.98 -12.13
CA PHE A 236 -5.60 -0.69 -11.73
C PHE A 236 -6.42 0.52 -12.23
N GLN A 237 -7.31 0.34 -13.19
CA GLN A 237 -8.25 1.36 -13.65
C GLN A 237 -9.52 1.46 -12.79
N ARG A 238 -9.72 0.54 -11.84
CA ARG A 238 -10.86 0.64 -10.93
C ARG A 238 -10.74 1.89 -10.05
N PRO A 239 -11.86 2.54 -9.72
CA PRO A 239 -11.84 3.76 -8.91
C PRO A 239 -11.08 3.61 -7.60
N GLU A 240 -11.24 2.49 -6.90
CA GLU A 240 -10.57 2.21 -5.63
C GLU A 240 -9.04 2.09 -5.74
N CYS A 241 -8.52 1.70 -6.91
CA CYS A 241 -7.07 1.62 -7.14
C CYS A 241 -6.42 2.99 -7.43
N LYS A 242 -7.24 3.99 -7.75
CA LYS A 242 -6.81 5.37 -7.98
C LYS A 242 -6.92 6.23 -6.73
N ILE A 243 -7.55 5.71 -5.67
CA ILE A 243 -7.73 6.42 -4.41
C ILE A 243 -6.78 5.82 -3.37
N GLY A 244 -5.90 6.65 -2.87
CA GLY A 244 -5.10 6.39 -1.67
C GLY A 244 -5.56 7.29 -0.52
N MET A 245 -4.90 7.17 0.62
CA MET A 245 -5.10 8.09 1.73
C MET A 245 -3.79 8.32 2.48
N TYR A 246 -3.70 9.46 3.15
CA TYR A 246 -2.69 9.68 4.17
C TYR A 246 -3.35 9.99 5.51
N VAL A 247 -2.64 9.74 6.58
CA VAL A 247 -3.12 9.92 7.95
C VAL A 247 -2.24 10.93 8.65
N ARG A 248 -2.85 11.94 9.26
CA ARG A 248 -2.15 12.88 10.12
C ARG A 248 -2.31 12.47 11.57
N VAL A 249 -1.19 12.28 12.25
CA VAL A 249 -1.15 11.89 13.65
C VAL A 249 -0.36 12.92 14.44
N VAL A 250 -0.91 13.34 15.56
CA VAL A 250 -0.23 14.25 16.49
C VAL A 250 0.10 13.48 17.75
N PHE A 251 1.36 13.49 18.14
CA PHE A 251 1.84 12.85 19.34
C PHE A 251 2.19 13.91 20.39
N ASP A 252 1.85 13.65 21.62
CA ASP A 252 2.30 14.41 22.77
C ASP A 252 2.75 13.46 23.90
N ARG A 253 3.16 14.00 25.06
CA ARG A 253 3.64 13.18 26.16
C ARG A 253 2.54 12.35 26.85
N THR A 254 1.28 12.62 26.57
CA THR A 254 0.12 11.97 27.20
C THR A 254 -0.51 10.91 26.29
N GLY A 255 -0.26 10.98 24.98
CA GLY A 255 -0.86 10.07 24.01
C GLY A 255 -0.66 10.51 22.58
N TYR A 256 -1.52 10.04 21.71
CA TYR A 256 -1.61 10.53 20.34
C TYR A 256 -3.06 10.67 19.89
N GLU A 257 -3.25 11.51 18.90
CA GLU A 257 -4.53 11.75 18.23
C GLU A 257 -4.36 11.55 16.72
N VAL A 258 -5.31 10.87 16.08
CA VAL A 258 -5.46 10.89 14.63
C VAL A 258 -6.21 12.16 14.25
N ALA A 259 -5.47 13.20 13.88
CA ALA A 259 -6.01 14.51 13.53
C ALA A 259 -6.79 14.50 12.22
N GLY A 260 -6.60 13.48 11.37
CA GLY A 260 -7.40 13.30 10.17
C GLY A 260 -6.93 12.15 9.29
N VAL A 261 -7.87 11.68 8.47
CA VAL A 261 -7.66 10.72 7.39
C VAL A 261 -8.08 11.42 6.11
N TYR A 262 -7.14 11.57 5.19
CA TYR A 262 -7.32 12.40 4.00
C TYR A 262 -7.17 11.56 2.75
N PRO A 263 -8.22 11.44 1.93
CA PRO A 263 -8.13 10.76 0.66
C PRO A 263 -7.32 11.58 -0.35
N VAL A 264 -6.59 10.87 -1.19
CA VAL A 264 -5.92 11.42 -2.38
C VAL A 264 -6.38 10.67 -3.61
N TYR A 265 -6.43 11.37 -4.73
CA TYR A 265 -6.79 10.79 -6.00
C TYR A 265 -5.61 10.84 -6.95
N ARG A 266 -5.39 9.76 -7.68
CA ARG A 266 -4.34 9.63 -8.66
C ARG A 266 -4.94 9.29 -10.01
N GLU A 267 -4.94 10.23 -10.93
CA GLU A 267 -5.38 9.96 -12.30
C GLU A 267 -4.32 9.16 -13.04
N GLU A 268 -3.07 9.60 -12.96
CA GLU A 268 -1.91 8.94 -13.55
C GLU A 268 -0.94 8.48 -12.47
N THR A 269 0.17 9.17 -12.27
CA THR A 269 1.27 8.77 -11.36
C THR A 269 1.25 9.51 -10.05
N LEU A 270 1.07 10.83 -10.07
CA LEU A 270 1.14 11.68 -8.88
C LEU A 270 -0.23 11.84 -8.22
N PRO A 271 -0.27 11.91 -6.88
CA PRO A 271 -1.49 12.20 -6.17
C PRO A 271 -1.88 13.67 -6.30
N ALA A 272 -3.18 13.92 -6.27
CA ALA A 272 -3.82 15.20 -6.12
C ALA A 272 -4.91 15.11 -5.05
N GLU A 273 -5.51 16.24 -4.70
CA GLU A 273 -6.69 16.25 -3.83
C GLU A 273 -7.82 15.44 -4.47
N LEU A 274 -8.60 14.76 -3.62
CA LEU A 274 -9.76 14.00 -4.11
C LEU A 274 -10.77 14.95 -4.75
N PRO A 275 -11.14 14.74 -6.04
CA PRO A 275 -12.18 15.55 -6.67
C PRO A 275 -13.50 15.51 -5.90
N ALA A 276 -14.17 16.65 -5.76
CA ALA A 276 -15.45 16.74 -5.05
C ALA A 276 -16.51 15.76 -5.59
N SER A 277 -16.46 15.45 -6.88
CA SER A 277 -17.33 14.45 -7.52
C SER A 277 -17.11 13.02 -7.02
N LEU A 278 -15.95 12.72 -6.40
CA LEU A 278 -15.60 11.41 -5.85
C LEU A 278 -15.76 11.36 -4.32
N ALA A 279 -16.03 12.46 -3.65
CA ALA A 279 -16.11 12.52 -2.19
C ALA A 279 -17.17 11.54 -1.64
N SER A 280 -18.38 11.57 -2.18
CA SER A 280 -19.46 10.66 -1.74
C SER A 280 -19.15 9.19 -2.03
N PHE A 281 -18.43 8.92 -3.12
CA PHE A 281 -17.96 7.57 -3.44
C PHE A 281 -16.95 7.08 -2.40
N PHE A 282 -15.96 7.92 -2.06
CA PHE A 282 -14.97 7.58 -1.05
C PHE A 282 -15.61 7.34 0.33
N ASP A 283 -16.52 8.22 0.74
CA ASP A 283 -17.22 8.11 2.02
C ASP A 283 -18.03 6.81 2.12
N ASP A 284 -18.79 6.46 1.07
CA ASP A 284 -19.56 5.20 1.05
C ASP A 284 -18.63 3.98 1.03
N MET A 285 -17.56 4.03 0.25
CA MET A 285 -16.54 2.98 0.21
C MET A 285 -15.92 2.79 1.59
N LEU A 286 -15.44 3.85 2.23
CA LEU A 286 -14.82 3.81 3.56
C LEU A 286 -15.80 3.31 4.63
N LYS A 287 -17.06 3.76 4.58
CA LYS A 287 -18.11 3.29 5.49
C LYS A 287 -18.34 1.78 5.36
N ARG A 288 -18.36 1.25 4.14
CA ARG A 288 -18.51 -0.19 3.89
C ARG A 288 -17.32 -0.99 4.35
N MET A 289 -16.10 -0.51 4.09
CA MET A 289 -14.86 -1.14 4.56
C MET A 289 -14.81 -1.18 6.10
N ASN A 290 -15.07 -0.05 6.76
CA ASN A 290 -15.11 0.01 8.22
C ASN A 290 -16.25 -0.81 8.82
N GLY A 291 -17.38 -0.94 8.11
CA GLY A 291 -18.46 -1.83 8.48
C GLY A 291 -18.02 -3.30 8.47
N GLN A 292 -17.31 -3.72 7.42
CA GLN A 292 -16.78 -5.07 7.30
C GLN A 292 -15.76 -5.40 8.40
N VAL A 293 -14.87 -4.46 8.72
CA VAL A 293 -13.89 -4.60 9.81
C VAL A 293 -14.58 -4.85 11.16
N ARG A 294 -15.70 -4.18 11.43
CA ARG A 294 -16.45 -4.33 12.69
C ARG A 294 -17.25 -5.63 12.77
N GLU A 295 -17.85 -6.04 11.67
CA GLU A 295 -18.74 -7.20 11.64
C GLU A 295 -18.00 -8.53 11.63
N SER A 296 -17.08 -8.68 10.72
CA SER A 296 -16.09 -9.78 10.67
C SER A 296 -15.15 -9.65 9.49
N ALA A 297 -13.87 -9.83 9.73
CA ALA A 297 -12.92 -10.15 8.68
C ALA A 297 -13.31 -11.49 8.02
N TYR A 298 -13.07 -11.62 6.72
CA TYR A 298 -13.41 -12.85 6.03
C TYR A 298 -12.25 -13.85 6.07
N GLU A 299 -12.57 -15.13 6.11
CA GLU A 299 -11.56 -16.18 5.95
C GLU A 299 -11.10 -16.28 4.49
N LEU A 300 -9.81 -16.55 4.28
CA LEU A 300 -9.19 -16.75 2.96
C LEU A 300 -9.61 -18.07 2.30
N ASN A 301 -10.92 -18.37 2.32
CA ASN A 301 -11.50 -19.52 1.65
C ASN A 301 -12.56 -19.10 0.62
N GLU A 302 -13.03 -20.05 -0.18
CA GLU A 302 -14.01 -19.76 -1.23
C GLU A 302 -15.35 -19.24 -0.67
N ALA A 303 -15.76 -19.69 0.51
CA ALA A 303 -16.98 -19.23 1.17
C ALA A 303 -16.86 -17.78 1.62
N GLY A 304 -15.76 -17.41 2.27
CA GLY A 304 -15.47 -16.03 2.68
C GLY A 304 -15.40 -15.07 1.50
N ARG A 305 -14.72 -15.47 0.42
CA ARG A 305 -14.66 -14.68 -0.82
C ARG A 305 -16.03 -14.48 -1.47
N ARG A 306 -16.89 -15.49 -1.45
CA ARG A 306 -18.27 -15.37 -1.96
C ARG A 306 -19.11 -14.44 -1.10
N MET A 307 -18.96 -14.52 0.22
CA MET A 307 -19.64 -13.64 1.16
C MET A 307 -19.28 -12.17 0.91
N ILE A 308 -17.97 -11.85 0.82
CA ILE A 308 -17.49 -10.51 0.52
C ILE A 308 -18.03 -9.98 -0.80
N LEU A 309 -18.00 -10.82 -1.84
CA LEU A 309 -18.55 -10.45 -3.14
C LEU A 309 -20.02 -10.09 -3.04
N ALA A 310 -20.83 -10.94 -2.43
CA ALA A 310 -22.27 -10.75 -2.37
C ALA A 310 -22.69 -9.60 -1.46
N ARG A 311 -22.06 -9.48 -0.30
CA ARG A 311 -22.50 -8.55 0.75
C ARG A 311 -21.95 -7.13 0.58
N TYR A 312 -20.74 -6.99 0.04
CA TYR A 312 -20.05 -5.72 -0.02
C TYR A 312 -19.70 -5.28 -1.44
N THR A 313 -19.05 -6.13 -2.22
CA THR A 313 -18.53 -5.74 -3.54
C THR A 313 -19.63 -5.52 -4.57
N LEU A 314 -20.59 -6.42 -4.66
CA LEU A 314 -21.70 -6.29 -5.60
C LEU A 314 -22.57 -5.06 -5.35
N PRO A 315 -23.01 -4.80 -4.09
CA PRO A 315 -23.73 -3.57 -3.81
C PRO A 315 -22.94 -2.31 -4.17
N LEU A 316 -21.62 -2.27 -3.92
CA LEU A 316 -20.78 -1.14 -4.28
C LEU A 316 -20.74 -0.93 -5.81
N ILE A 317 -20.51 -2.00 -6.58
CA ILE A 317 -20.52 -1.95 -8.05
C ILE A 317 -21.87 -1.46 -8.59
N LEU A 318 -22.96 -1.96 -8.04
CA LEU A 318 -24.31 -1.63 -8.51
C LEU A 318 -24.73 -0.20 -8.18
N THR A 319 -24.27 0.33 -7.06
CA THR A 319 -24.66 1.67 -6.59
C THR A 319 -23.77 2.80 -7.12
N HIS A 320 -22.57 2.49 -7.62
CA HIS A 320 -21.64 3.52 -8.11
C HIS A 320 -21.37 3.43 -9.60
N PRO A 321 -21.85 4.37 -10.41
CA PRO A 321 -21.65 4.40 -11.87
C PRO A 321 -20.18 4.38 -12.31
N LEU A 322 -19.26 4.78 -11.45
CA LEU A 322 -17.82 4.75 -11.72
C LEU A 322 -17.26 3.36 -12.04
N TYR A 323 -17.92 2.30 -11.53
CA TYR A 323 -17.54 0.92 -11.87
C TYR A 323 -18.08 0.44 -13.22
N TRP A 324 -19.11 1.10 -13.76
CA TRP A 324 -19.80 0.62 -14.96
C TRP A 324 -18.91 0.54 -16.20
N PRO A 325 -18.03 1.53 -16.49
CA PRO A 325 -17.14 1.42 -17.65
C PRO A 325 -16.22 0.19 -17.58
N VAL A 326 -15.67 -0.09 -16.39
CA VAL A 326 -14.80 -1.25 -16.14
C VAL A 326 -15.59 -2.55 -16.21
N PHE A 327 -16.80 -2.56 -15.66
CA PHE A 327 -17.70 -3.69 -15.65
C PHE A 327 -18.17 -4.05 -17.05
N PHE A 328 -18.61 -3.06 -17.85
CA PHE A 328 -19.14 -3.31 -19.20
C PHE A 328 -18.07 -3.62 -20.24
N ARG A 329 -16.82 -3.14 -20.08
CA ARG A 329 -15.71 -3.57 -20.92
C ARG A 329 -15.42 -5.06 -20.84
N LYS A 330 -15.68 -5.70 -19.71
CA LYS A 330 -15.44 -7.14 -19.50
C LYS A 330 -16.63 -8.05 -19.84
N LEU A 331 -17.80 -7.52 -20.05
CA LEU A 331 -19.02 -8.28 -20.18
C LEU A 331 -19.73 -8.02 -21.52
N SER A 332 -19.73 -9.02 -22.43
CA SER A 332 -20.90 -9.16 -23.27
C SER A 332 -22.08 -9.48 -22.37
N VAL A 333 -23.23 -8.82 -22.57
CA VAL A 333 -24.45 -8.94 -21.73
C VAL A 333 -24.80 -10.40 -21.41
N GLY A 334 -24.55 -11.34 -22.35
CA GLY A 334 -24.80 -12.78 -22.13
C GLY A 334 -23.82 -13.47 -21.18
N LYS A 335 -22.58 -12.98 -21.01
CA LYS A 335 -21.62 -13.48 -20.02
C LYS A 335 -21.99 -12.94 -18.62
N ALA A 336 -22.41 -11.67 -18.51
CA ALA A 336 -22.86 -11.06 -17.25
C ALA A 336 -24.01 -11.83 -16.62
N MET A 337 -25.05 -12.09 -17.40
CA MET A 337 -26.23 -12.80 -16.94
C MET A 337 -25.92 -14.26 -16.51
N ARG A 338 -24.97 -14.91 -17.18
CA ARG A 338 -24.53 -16.27 -16.85
C ARG A 338 -23.74 -16.31 -15.54
N PHE A 339 -22.90 -15.30 -15.30
CA PHE A 339 -22.10 -15.18 -14.08
C PHE A 339 -22.95 -14.82 -12.85
N VAL A 340 -23.91 -13.90 -13.00
CA VAL A 340 -24.87 -13.58 -11.94
C VAL A 340 -25.71 -14.83 -11.57
N ARG A 341 -26.23 -15.56 -12.57
CA ARG A 341 -27.00 -16.82 -12.33
C ARG A 341 -26.18 -17.92 -11.65
N GLN A 342 -24.87 -17.97 -11.86
CA GLN A 342 -24.01 -19.03 -11.33
C GLN A 342 -23.31 -18.66 -10.01
N GLY A 343 -23.50 -17.45 -9.48
CA GLY A 343 -22.78 -16.96 -8.30
C GLY A 343 -21.26 -16.89 -8.48
N ARG A 344 -20.77 -16.86 -9.74
CA ARG A 344 -19.34 -16.95 -10.09
C ARG A 344 -18.71 -15.61 -10.42
N MET A 345 -19.26 -14.50 -9.97
CA MET A 345 -18.70 -13.17 -10.25
C MET A 345 -17.27 -12.99 -9.73
N GLY A 346 -16.89 -13.68 -8.66
CA GLY A 346 -15.49 -13.67 -8.19
C GLY A 346 -14.45 -14.17 -9.19
N LYS A 347 -14.85 -14.99 -10.18
CA LYS A 347 -13.94 -15.44 -11.25
C LYS A 347 -13.76 -14.41 -12.39
N LEU A 348 -14.60 -13.39 -12.46
CA LEU A 348 -14.48 -12.29 -13.43
C LEU A 348 -13.32 -11.34 -13.08
N TRP A 349 -12.94 -11.31 -11.81
CA TRP A 349 -11.90 -10.43 -11.29
C TRP A 349 -10.54 -11.12 -11.19
N LYS A 350 -10.50 -12.46 -11.34
CA LYS A 350 -9.26 -13.26 -11.33
C LYS A 350 -8.81 -13.74 -12.72
N ARG A 351 -9.51 -13.35 -13.77
CA ARG A 351 -9.12 -13.74 -15.14
C ARG A 351 -9.02 -12.53 -16.03
#